data_aedf29c8af94946e36d6501d7d638147
#
_entry.id   aedf29c8af94946e36d6501d7d638147
#
_cell.length_a   1.000
_cell.length_b   1.000
_cell.length_c   1.000
_cell.angle_alpha   90.00
_cell.angle_beta   90.00
_cell.angle_gamma   90.00
#
_symmetry.space_group_name_H-M   'P 1'
#
loop_
_entity.id
_entity.type
_entity.pdbx_description
1 polymer ?
#
loop_
_entity_poly.entity_id
_entity_poly.type
_entity_poly.pdbx_seq_one_letter_code
_entity_poly.pdbx_strand_id
1 'polypeptide(L)' 'MNYWVITCSEEAYGPYETEADAYMFATINLGMEGWTITQT' A
#
# COMPACT_ATOMS: atom_id res chain seq x y z
N MET A 1 3.24 5.38 16.22
CA MET A 1 3.46 5.78 14.83
C MET A 1 2.58 4.99 13.90
N ASN A 2 2.15 5.63 12.85
CA ASN A 2 1.27 4.98 11.90
C ASN A 2 2.05 4.53 10.67
N TYR A 3 1.79 3.31 10.27
CA TYR A 3 2.40 2.78 9.06
C TYR A 3 1.29 2.42 8.09
N TRP A 4 1.57 2.56 6.82
CA TRP A 4 0.61 2.22 5.78
C TRP A 4 1.07 0.96 5.08
N VAL A 5 0.16 0.02 4.95
CA VAL A 5 0.44 -1.27 4.35
C VAL A 5 -0.52 -1.48 3.19
N ILE A 6 0.03 -1.90 2.07
CA ILE A 6 -0.76 -2.23 0.89
C ILE A 6 -0.99 -3.72 0.90
N THR A 7 -2.26 -4.12 0.80
CA THR A 7 -2.58 -5.54 0.66
C THR A 7 -3.13 -5.81 -0.73
N CYS A 8 -2.65 -6.86 -1.35
CA CYS A 8 -3.07 -7.24 -2.68
C CYS A 8 -3.11 -8.76 -2.74
N SER A 9 -4.31 -9.31 -2.96
CA SER A 9 -4.51 -10.75 -2.95
C SER A 9 -4.03 -11.35 -1.65
N GLU A 10 -2.97 -12.14 -1.68
CA GLU A 10 -2.45 -12.77 -0.49
C GLU A 10 -1.14 -12.14 -0.04
N GLU A 11 -0.79 -11.01 -0.62
CA GLU A 11 0.48 -10.38 -0.31
C GLU A 11 0.28 -9.03 0.36
N ALA A 12 1.28 -8.61 1.11
CA ALA A 12 1.28 -7.31 1.77
C ALA A 12 2.60 -6.63 1.51
N TYR A 13 2.54 -5.33 1.30
CA TYR A 13 3.73 -4.52 1.02
C TYR A 13 3.81 -3.40 2.03
N GLY A 14 5.02 -3.01 2.36
CA GLY A 14 5.26 -1.94 3.31
C GLY A 14 6.20 -2.39 4.40
N PRO A 15 6.23 -1.66 5.52
CA PRO A 15 5.41 -0.49 5.80
C PRO A 15 5.92 0.78 5.13
N TYR A 16 5.02 1.74 4.94
CA TYR A 16 5.35 3.05 4.39
C TYR A 16 5.03 4.12 5.43
N GLU A 17 5.83 5.17 5.44
CA GLU A 17 5.66 6.22 6.44
C GLU A 17 4.43 7.07 6.17
N THR A 18 4.06 7.23 4.90
CA THR A 18 2.91 8.03 4.54
C THR A 18 2.02 7.28 3.59
N GLU A 19 0.75 7.69 3.57
CA GLU A 19 -0.20 7.11 2.65
C GLU A 19 0.20 7.38 1.20
N ALA A 20 0.74 8.58 0.96
CA ALA A 20 1.15 8.95 -0.39
C ALA A 20 2.22 8.02 -0.94
N ASP A 21 3.17 7.63 -0.10
CA ASP A 21 4.22 6.70 -0.52
C ASP A 21 3.63 5.34 -0.85
N ALA A 22 2.73 4.86 -0.01
CA ALA A 22 2.08 3.58 -0.25
C ALA A 22 1.26 3.62 -1.54
N TYR A 23 0.52 4.71 -1.72
CA TYR A 23 -0.31 4.87 -2.90
C TYR A 23 0.52 4.89 -4.18
N MET A 24 1.64 5.61 -4.14
CA MET A 24 2.51 5.71 -5.30
C MET A 24 3.07 4.35 -5.68
N PHE A 25 3.53 3.60 -4.69
CA PHE A 25 4.04 2.27 -4.97
C PHE A 25 2.96 1.39 -5.59
N ALA A 26 1.75 1.45 -5.03
CA ALA A 26 0.67 0.60 -5.50
C ALA A 26 0.29 0.93 -6.94
N THR A 27 0.15 2.22 -7.26
CA THR A 27 -0.27 2.59 -8.61
C THR A 27 0.79 2.26 -9.65
N ILE A 28 2.05 2.35 -9.29
CA ILE A 28 3.14 2.07 -10.23
C ILE A 28 3.35 0.57 -10.41
N ASN A 29 3.28 -0.18 -9.33
CA ASN A 29 3.65 -1.59 -9.38
C ASN A 29 2.47 -2.55 -9.42
N LEU A 30 1.32 -2.16 -8.86
CA LEU A 30 0.18 -3.05 -8.77
C LEU A 30 -0.99 -2.62 -9.66
N GLY A 31 -0.93 -1.42 -10.21
CA GLY A 31 -1.99 -0.93 -11.06
C GLY A 31 -2.95 -0.02 -10.30
N MET A 32 -4.11 0.25 -10.92
CA MET A 32 -5.05 1.20 -10.36
C MET A 32 -6.06 0.57 -9.40
N GLU A 33 -6.17 -0.73 -9.39
CA GLU A 33 -7.11 -1.41 -8.50
C GLU A 33 -6.62 -2.82 -8.21
N GLY A 34 -7.29 -3.46 -7.28
CA GLY A 34 -6.90 -4.80 -6.86
C GLY A 34 -6.09 -4.80 -5.59
N TRP A 35 -5.96 -3.66 -4.94
CA TRP A 35 -5.20 -3.54 -3.70
C TRP A 35 -5.90 -2.57 -2.75
N THR A 36 -5.52 -2.64 -1.50
CA THR A 36 -6.10 -1.78 -0.46
C THR A 36 -4.98 -1.27 0.43
N ILE A 37 -5.07 -0.01 0.83
CA ILE A 37 -4.12 0.58 1.76
C ILE A 37 -4.75 0.59 3.15
N THR A 38 -4.02 0.08 4.11
CA THR A 38 -4.48 0.00 5.49
C THR A 38 -3.48 0.70 6.40
N GLN A 39 -3.98 1.47 7.34
CA GLN A 39 -3.16 2.12 8.34
C GLN A 39 -3.07 1.22 9.56
N THR A 40 -1.86 0.99 10.03
CA THR A 40 -1.63 0.14 11.20
C THR A 40 -1.10 0.91 12.39
#